data_00a85c14d320f466e8eb17352968b2f3
#
_entry.id   00a85c14d320f466e8eb17352968b2f3
#
_cell.length_a   1.000
_cell.length_b   1.000
_cell.length_c   1.000
_cell.angle_alpha   90.00
_cell.angle_beta   90.00
_cell.angle_gamma   90.00
#
_symmetry.space_group_name_H-M   'P 1'
#
loop_
_entity.id
_entity.type
_entity.pdbx_description
1 polymer ?
#
loop_
_entity_poly.entity_id
_entity_poly.type
_entity_poly.pdbx_seq_one_letter_code
_entity_poly.pdbx_strand_id
1 'polypeptide(L)'
;MAWQFNSHEAVFVQIATRLRGEIVRGTYAPGAQFPSVRQLALEAAVNPNTMQKALCCLEEEGLLYTKGTIGRFVTSDTAVLDAARERVRRDSVRSWLRQAEELGISKQELIQYIQKEDETV
;
A
#
# COMPACT_ATOMS: atom_id res chain seq x y z
N MET A 1 -14.45 11.62 -0.90
CA MET A 1 -13.50 12.16 -1.88
C MET A 1 -12.87 11.05 -2.69
N ALA A 2 -12.75 11.28 -3.98
CA ALA A 2 -12.10 10.30 -4.85
C ALA A 2 -10.61 10.24 -4.57
N TRP A 3 -10.03 9.04 -4.73
CA TRP A 3 -8.59 8.89 -4.68
C TRP A 3 -7.98 9.41 -5.97
N GLN A 4 -6.77 9.94 -5.89
CA GLN A 4 -6.08 10.47 -7.05
C GLN A 4 -5.06 9.46 -7.58
N PHE A 5 -5.04 9.31 -8.91
CA PHE A 5 -4.15 8.36 -9.57
C PHE A 5 -3.34 9.09 -10.64
N ASN A 6 -2.09 8.63 -10.84
CA ASN A 6 -1.27 9.13 -11.93
C ASN A 6 -1.46 8.26 -13.18
N SER A 7 -0.86 8.66 -14.29
CA SER A 7 -0.98 7.96 -15.57
C SER A 7 0.18 7.00 -15.85
N HIS A 8 1.09 6.81 -14.90
CA HIS A 8 2.32 6.02 -15.11
C HIS A 8 2.12 4.54 -14.85
N GLU A 9 1.14 4.19 -14.03
CA GLU A 9 0.83 2.80 -13.69
C GLU A 9 -0.65 2.54 -13.86
N ALA A 10 -1.01 1.28 -14.05
CA ALA A 10 -2.41 0.87 -14.08
C ALA A 10 -3.08 1.25 -12.75
N VAL A 11 -4.31 1.69 -12.82
CA VAL A 11 -5.05 2.15 -11.63
C VAL A 11 -5.15 1.06 -10.57
N PHE A 12 -5.41 -0.19 -10.96
CA PHE A 12 -5.52 -1.27 -9.98
C PHE A 12 -4.23 -1.52 -9.22
N VAL A 13 -3.07 -1.29 -9.84
CA VAL A 13 -1.77 -1.42 -9.18
C VAL A 13 -1.61 -0.35 -8.10
N GLN A 14 -2.01 0.88 -8.42
CA GLN A 14 -1.96 1.99 -7.48
C GLN A 14 -2.90 1.78 -6.29
N ILE A 15 -4.09 1.23 -6.55
CA ILE A 15 -5.04 0.87 -5.50
C ILE A 15 -4.43 -0.19 -4.59
N ALA A 16 -3.88 -1.26 -5.17
CA ALA A 16 -3.27 -2.34 -4.40
C ALA A 16 -2.13 -1.82 -3.52
N THR A 17 -1.29 -0.95 -4.06
CA THR A 17 -0.19 -0.33 -3.31
C THR A 17 -0.70 0.44 -2.11
N ARG A 18 -1.74 1.25 -2.30
CA ARG A 18 -2.34 2.04 -1.22
C ARG A 18 -2.93 1.15 -0.13
N LEU A 19 -3.73 0.17 -0.52
CA LEU A 19 -4.39 -0.72 0.43
C LEU A 19 -3.37 -1.61 1.16
N ARG A 20 -2.35 -2.07 0.45
CA ARG A 20 -1.26 -2.84 1.06
C ARG A 20 -0.59 -2.02 2.16
N GLY A 21 -0.30 -0.75 1.88
CA GLY A 21 0.28 0.16 2.86
C GLY A 21 -0.60 0.31 4.09
N GLU A 22 -1.90 0.46 3.89
CA GLU A 22 -2.85 0.59 5.00
C GLU A 22 -2.92 -0.68 5.85
N ILE A 23 -2.89 -1.85 5.21
CA ILE A 23 -2.91 -3.13 5.92
C ILE A 23 -1.64 -3.29 6.76
N VAL A 24 -0.46 -3.02 6.20
CA VAL A 24 0.79 -3.21 6.94
C VAL A 24 1.00 -2.17 8.02
N ARG A 25 0.38 -0.99 7.89
CA ARG A 25 0.41 0.02 8.96
C ARG A 25 -0.55 -0.29 10.11
N GLY A 26 -1.45 -1.24 9.91
CA GLY A 26 -2.43 -1.59 10.92
C GLY A 26 -3.70 -0.75 10.90
N THR A 27 -3.96 -0.03 9.82
CA THR A 27 -5.22 0.70 9.63
C THR A 27 -6.41 -0.26 9.76
N TYR A 28 -6.21 -1.48 9.28
CA TYR A 28 -7.15 -2.59 9.47
C TYR A 28 -6.46 -3.62 10.38
N ALA A 29 -7.10 -3.97 11.48
CA ALA A 29 -6.52 -4.92 12.43
C ALA A 29 -6.38 -6.31 11.81
N PRO A 30 -5.38 -7.10 12.23
CA PRO A 30 -5.29 -8.50 11.82
C PRO A 30 -6.58 -9.25 12.13
N GLY A 31 -7.09 -10.01 11.16
CA GLY A 31 -8.34 -10.75 11.30
C GLY A 31 -9.60 -9.93 11.15
N ALA A 32 -9.49 -8.62 11.00
CA ALA A 32 -10.66 -7.75 10.85
C ALA A 32 -11.28 -7.90 9.46
N GLN A 33 -12.58 -7.68 9.39
CA GLN A 33 -13.27 -7.68 8.11
C GLN A 33 -12.85 -6.46 7.29
N PHE A 34 -12.53 -6.70 6.03
CA PHE A 34 -12.11 -5.65 5.11
C PHE A 34 -13.34 -5.05 4.43
N PRO A 35 -13.31 -3.75 4.09
CA PRO A 35 -14.42 -3.13 3.36
C PRO A 35 -14.72 -3.87 2.05
N SER A 36 -15.98 -3.85 1.62
CA SER A 36 -16.40 -4.51 0.39
C SER A 36 -15.85 -3.81 -0.85
N VAL A 37 -15.79 -4.55 -1.96
CA VAL A 37 -15.44 -3.99 -3.27
C VAL A 37 -16.29 -2.77 -3.58
N ARG A 38 -17.60 -2.90 -3.37
CA ARG A 38 -18.56 -1.84 -3.68
C ARG A 38 -18.28 -0.57 -2.88
N GLN A 39 -18.05 -0.74 -1.59
CA GLN A 39 -17.75 0.38 -0.69
C GLN A 39 -16.47 1.09 -1.10
N LEU A 40 -15.41 0.31 -1.33
CA LEU A 40 -14.11 0.86 -1.73
C LEU A 40 -14.15 1.51 -3.11
N ALA A 41 -14.88 0.92 -4.05
CA ALA A 41 -15.02 1.47 -5.39
C ALA A 41 -15.73 2.83 -5.36
N LEU A 42 -16.76 2.95 -4.54
CA LEU A 42 -17.46 4.23 -4.36
C LEU A 42 -16.54 5.28 -3.73
N GLU A 43 -15.81 4.88 -2.70
CA GLU A 43 -14.89 5.77 -1.99
C GLU A 43 -13.79 6.28 -2.91
N ALA A 44 -13.21 5.40 -3.71
CA ALA A 44 -12.13 5.74 -4.62
C ALA A 44 -12.62 6.36 -5.92
N ALA A 45 -13.90 6.26 -6.22
CA ALA A 45 -14.53 6.68 -7.47
C ALA A 45 -13.93 5.94 -8.67
N VAL A 46 -13.83 4.62 -8.55
CA VAL A 46 -13.32 3.75 -9.62
C VAL A 46 -14.35 2.67 -9.96
N ASN A 47 -14.14 2.04 -11.12
CA ASN A 47 -14.96 0.93 -11.55
C ASN A 47 -14.80 -0.24 -10.55
N PRO A 48 -15.90 -0.90 -10.14
CA PRO A 48 -15.83 -2.05 -9.24
C PRO A 48 -14.93 -3.17 -9.76
N ASN A 49 -14.87 -3.39 -11.08
CA ASN A 49 -13.99 -4.41 -11.64
C ASN A 49 -12.51 -4.08 -11.41
N THR A 50 -12.15 -2.79 -11.49
CA THR A 50 -10.80 -2.33 -11.21
C THR A 50 -10.46 -2.53 -9.74
N MET A 51 -11.38 -2.21 -8.85
CA MET A 51 -11.21 -2.46 -7.42
C MET A 51 -11.08 -3.96 -7.12
N GLN A 52 -11.92 -4.78 -7.74
CA GLN A 52 -11.86 -6.24 -7.58
C GLN A 52 -10.48 -6.77 -7.97
N LYS A 53 -9.93 -6.28 -9.07
CA LYS A 53 -8.61 -6.71 -9.53
C LYS A 53 -7.53 -6.36 -8.51
N ALA A 54 -7.60 -5.18 -7.91
CA ALA A 54 -6.67 -4.78 -6.87
C ALA A 54 -6.77 -5.68 -5.64
N LEU A 55 -7.99 -6.01 -5.20
CA LEU A 55 -8.19 -6.87 -4.04
C LEU A 55 -7.72 -8.30 -4.30
N CYS A 56 -7.87 -8.79 -5.53
CA CYS A 56 -7.34 -10.10 -5.91
C CYS A 56 -5.82 -10.15 -5.79
N CYS A 57 -5.12 -9.05 -6.14
CA CYS A 57 -3.67 -8.97 -5.93
C CYS A 57 -3.30 -9.17 -4.46
N LEU A 58 -4.04 -8.52 -3.56
CA LEU A 58 -3.78 -8.64 -2.13
C LEU A 58 -4.11 -10.04 -1.60
N GLU A 59 -5.10 -10.71 -2.16
CA GLU A 59 -5.39 -12.09 -1.82
C GLU A 59 -4.26 -13.03 -2.27
N GLU A 60 -3.73 -12.82 -3.48
CA GLU A 60 -2.61 -13.60 -3.98
C GLU A 60 -1.37 -13.45 -3.10
N GLU A 61 -1.19 -12.28 -2.50
CA GLU A 61 -0.09 -12.03 -1.57
C GLU A 61 -0.35 -12.60 -0.17
N GLY A 62 -1.54 -13.10 0.08
CA GLY A 62 -1.91 -13.65 1.37
C GLY A 62 -2.29 -12.62 2.41
N LEU A 63 -2.42 -11.34 2.03
CA LEU A 63 -2.79 -10.26 2.96
C LEU A 63 -4.28 -10.24 3.24
N LEU A 64 -5.09 -10.64 2.27
CA LEU A 64 -6.54 -10.77 2.40
C LEU A 64 -6.96 -12.19 2.09
N TYR A 65 -8.05 -12.62 2.68
CA TYR A 65 -8.66 -13.90 2.33
C TYR A 65 -10.18 -13.74 2.31
N THR A 66 -10.83 -14.52 1.46
CA THR A 66 -12.29 -14.54 1.34
C THR A 66 -12.83 -15.63 2.23
N LYS A 67 -13.87 -15.32 3.00
CA LYS A 67 -14.53 -16.27 3.89
C LYS A 67 -15.98 -16.44 3.46
N GLY A 68 -16.24 -17.39 2.58
CA GLY A 68 -17.57 -17.69 2.06
C GLY A 68 -18.28 -16.46 1.51
N THR A 69 -19.54 -16.27 1.90
CA THR A 69 -20.34 -15.11 1.51
C THR A 69 -20.22 -13.95 2.49
N ILE A 70 -19.45 -14.14 3.56
CA ILE A 70 -19.31 -13.11 4.60
C ILE A 70 -18.49 -11.93 4.11
N GLY A 71 -17.46 -12.18 3.29
CA GLY A 71 -16.62 -11.14 2.72
C GLY A 71 -15.13 -11.44 2.85
N ARG A 72 -14.32 -10.39 2.71
CA ARG A 72 -12.86 -10.47 2.82
C ARG A 72 -12.41 -10.03 4.20
N PHE A 73 -11.33 -10.64 4.65
CA PHE A 73 -10.73 -10.37 5.97
C PHE A 73 -9.23 -10.18 5.82
N VAL A 74 -8.66 -9.36 6.67
CA VAL A 74 -7.21 -9.21 6.77
C VAL A 74 -6.64 -10.47 7.42
N THR A 75 -5.52 -10.97 6.90
CA THR A 75 -4.85 -12.12 7.50
C THR A 75 -4.51 -11.86 8.96
N SER A 76 -4.62 -12.90 9.78
CA SER A 76 -4.17 -12.85 11.17
C SER A 76 -2.77 -13.46 11.34
N ASP A 77 -2.16 -13.91 10.23
CA ASP A 77 -0.82 -14.47 10.24
C ASP A 77 0.21 -13.35 10.38
N THR A 78 0.76 -13.20 11.58
CA THR A 78 1.72 -12.14 11.88
C THR A 78 3.00 -12.25 11.06
N ALA A 79 3.42 -13.46 10.70
CA ALA A 79 4.61 -13.65 9.88
C ALA A 79 4.39 -13.07 8.46
N VAL A 80 3.20 -13.28 7.90
CA VAL A 80 2.85 -12.73 6.59
C VAL A 80 2.82 -11.20 6.65
N LEU A 81 2.21 -10.65 7.69
CA LEU A 81 2.12 -9.19 7.87
C LEU A 81 3.49 -8.57 8.08
N ASP A 82 4.35 -9.19 8.88
CA ASP A 82 5.70 -8.69 9.14
C ASP A 82 6.56 -8.70 7.87
N ALA A 83 6.48 -9.78 7.10
CA ALA A 83 7.20 -9.88 5.83
C ALA A 83 6.73 -8.83 4.82
N ALA A 84 5.42 -8.61 4.75
CA ALA A 84 4.84 -7.61 3.86
C ALA A 84 5.25 -6.20 4.29
N ARG A 85 5.25 -5.92 5.58
CA ARG A 85 5.66 -4.62 6.13
C ARG A 85 7.12 -4.31 5.77
N GLU A 86 7.99 -5.31 5.94
CA GLU A 86 9.40 -5.14 5.59
C GLU A 86 9.58 -4.85 4.10
N ARG A 87 8.84 -5.56 3.25
CA ARG A 87 8.89 -5.35 1.81
C ARG A 87 8.42 -3.95 1.42
N VAL A 88 7.31 -3.50 1.99
CA VAL A 88 6.77 -2.17 1.73
C VAL A 88 7.79 -1.09 2.13
N ARG A 89 8.41 -1.25 3.29
CA ARG A 89 9.41 -0.31 3.78
C ARG A 89 10.63 -0.24 2.87
N ARG A 90 11.15 -1.39 2.45
CA ARG A 90 12.29 -1.45 1.53
C ARG A 90 11.98 -0.82 0.19
N ASP A 91 10.82 -1.14 -0.36
CA ASP A 91 10.42 -0.61 -1.66
C ASP A 91 10.28 0.91 -1.60
N SER A 92 9.73 1.43 -0.51
CA SER A 92 9.61 2.87 -0.30
C SER A 92 10.99 3.54 -0.25
N VAL A 93 11.91 2.98 0.51
CA VAL A 93 13.28 3.54 0.63
C VAL A 93 13.98 3.51 -0.73
N ARG A 94 13.87 2.41 -1.47
CA ARG A 94 14.45 2.30 -2.81
C ARG A 94 13.88 3.35 -3.75
N SER A 95 12.59 3.60 -3.67
CA SER A 95 11.92 4.61 -4.48
C SER A 95 12.46 6.01 -4.16
N TRP A 96 12.60 6.34 -2.88
CA TRP A 96 13.14 7.62 -2.46
C TRP A 96 14.60 7.80 -2.90
N LEU A 97 15.39 6.73 -2.84
CA LEU A 97 16.77 6.77 -3.32
C LEU A 97 16.84 7.05 -4.82
N ARG A 98 15.98 6.40 -5.60
CA ARG A 98 15.93 6.66 -7.04
C ARG A 98 15.57 8.10 -7.36
N GLN A 99 14.59 8.65 -6.63
CA GLN A 99 14.19 10.03 -6.81
C GLN A 99 15.35 11.00 -6.48
N ALA A 100 16.08 10.71 -5.43
CA ALA A 100 17.25 11.50 -5.03
C ALA A 100 18.35 11.43 -6.11
N GLU A 101 18.62 10.23 -6.64
CA GLU A 101 19.61 10.05 -7.69
C GLU A 101 19.27 10.84 -8.96
N GLU A 102 17.98 10.91 -9.30
CA GLU A 102 17.52 11.68 -10.45
C GLU A 102 17.81 13.19 -10.28
N LEU A 103 17.86 13.65 -9.04
CA LEU A 103 18.20 15.04 -8.70
C LEU A 103 19.69 15.25 -8.49
N GLY A 104 20.51 14.21 -8.68
CA GLY A 104 21.94 14.30 -8.46
C GLY A 104 22.35 14.25 -7.00
N ILE A 105 21.45 13.79 -6.11
CA ILE A 105 21.74 13.68 -4.69
C ILE A 105 22.27 12.28 -4.40
N SER A 106 23.46 12.18 -3.81
CA SER A 106 24.03 10.90 -3.42
C SER A 106 23.32 10.35 -2.19
N LYS A 107 23.47 9.06 -1.92
CA LYS A 107 22.91 8.42 -0.74
C LYS A 107 23.35 9.13 0.55
N GLN A 108 24.64 9.47 0.64
CA GLN A 108 25.18 10.15 1.82
C GLN A 108 24.61 11.54 1.98
N GLU A 109 24.46 12.27 0.87
CA GLU A 109 23.84 13.59 0.91
C GLU A 109 22.37 13.50 1.33
N LEU A 110 21.66 12.49 0.83
CA LEU A 110 20.27 12.28 1.21
C LEU A 110 20.14 12.06 2.72
N ILE A 111 21.01 11.23 3.29
CA ILE A 111 21.03 10.99 4.74
C ILE A 111 21.24 12.30 5.49
N GLN A 112 22.16 13.15 5.04
CA GLN A 112 22.41 14.45 5.65
C GLN A 112 21.18 15.35 5.60
N TYR A 113 20.52 15.42 4.47
CA TYR A 113 19.29 16.20 4.34
C TYR A 113 18.19 15.71 5.28
N ILE A 114 18.02 14.41 5.38
CA ILE A 114 17.02 13.81 6.28
C ILE A 114 17.33 14.18 7.74
N GLN A 115 18.59 14.09 8.14
CA GLN A 115 19.00 14.44 9.51
C GLN A 115 18.75 15.91 9.82
N LYS A 116 18.96 16.79 8.84
CA LYS A 116 18.75 18.23 9.01
C LYS A 116 17.28 18.59 9.14
N GLU A 117 16.39 17.82 8.53
CA GLU A 117 14.95 18.09 8.63
C GLU A 117 14.46 18.03 10.08
N ASP A 118 15.03 17.17 10.90
CA ASP A 118 14.68 17.08 12.31
C ASP A 118 15.02 18.35 13.07
N GLU A 119 16.01 19.10 12.61
CA GLU A 119 16.49 20.33 13.27
C GLU A 119 15.64 21.54 12.92
N THR A 120 14.88 21.49 11.84
CA THR A 120 14.10 22.61 11.34
C THR A 120 12.64 22.60 11.78
N VAL A 121 12.22 21.55 12.45
CA VAL A 121 10.82 21.38 12.90
C VAL A 121 10.61 21.84 14.38
#